data_f3ca9c41186a78670962a4e3a0c3c0d4
#
_entry.id   f3ca9c41186a78670962a4e3a0c3c0d4
#
_cell.length_a   1.000
_cell.length_b   1.000
_cell.length_c   1.000
_cell.angle_alpha   90.00
_cell.angle_beta   90.00
_cell.angle_gamma   90.00
#
_symmetry.space_group_name_H-M   'P 1'
#
loop_
_entity.id
_entity.type
_entity.pdbx_description
1 polymer ?
#
loop_
_entity_poly.entity_id
_entity_poly.type
_entity_poly.pdbx_seq_one_letter_code
_entity_poly.pdbx_strand_id
1 'polypeptide(L)'
;MNTLIAKLRNKQDDQGSIVLWAVIGAFALLLCLGLVVDGGGKLHAKQQAQLVAEEAARAAGQAVITPLAARGTAVVVNPATAMIEAQKYLNATDIKGVVVPTGPNTLLITTTAHYTPKVLGLIGLGEQTVVGTAHVNLNRTNTGAGAIGAP
;
A
#
# COMPACT_ATOMS: atom_id res chain seq x y z
N MET A 1 -3.11 40.75 58.36
CA MET A 1 -4.22 40.64 57.38
C MET A 1 -3.70 40.54 55.93
N ASN A 2 -2.56 41.13 55.57
CA ASN A 2 -2.00 41.09 54.20
C ASN A 2 -1.39 39.74 53.77
N THR A 3 -0.89 38.93 54.71
CA THR A 3 -0.26 37.62 54.44
C THR A 3 -1.25 36.52 54.04
N LEU A 4 -2.51 36.58 54.53
CA LEU A 4 -3.57 35.63 54.16
C LEU A 4 -4.10 35.91 52.74
N ILE A 5 -4.20 37.16 52.35
CA ILE A 5 -4.66 37.54 50.97
C ILE A 5 -3.61 37.15 49.91
N ALA A 6 -2.30 37.29 50.25
CA ALA A 6 -1.22 36.86 49.38
C ALA A 6 -1.23 35.32 49.18
N LYS A 7 -1.56 34.55 50.22
CA LYS A 7 -1.60 33.08 50.16
C LYS A 7 -2.81 32.53 49.38
N LEU A 8 -3.93 33.26 49.39
CA LEU A 8 -5.10 32.90 48.61
C LEU A 8 -4.94 33.24 47.12
N ARG A 9 -4.21 34.32 46.81
CA ARG A 9 -3.94 34.74 45.42
C ARG A 9 -2.99 33.75 44.71
N ASN A 10 -2.02 33.17 45.44
CA ASN A 10 -1.08 32.19 44.89
C ASN A 10 -1.76 30.84 44.57
N LYS A 11 -2.89 30.52 45.24
CA LYS A 11 -3.63 29.27 45.02
C LYS A 11 -4.54 29.31 43.79
N GLN A 12 -4.91 30.50 43.29
CA GLN A 12 -5.69 30.68 42.07
C GLN A 12 -4.85 30.58 40.81
N ASP A 13 -3.58 30.98 40.86
CA ASP A 13 -2.66 30.91 39.72
C ASP A 13 -2.29 29.48 39.35
N ASP A 14 -2.24 28.57 40.32
CA ASP A 14 -1.92 27.14 40.11
C ASP A 14 -3.08 26.36 39.45
N GLN A 15 -4.34 26.75 39.69
CA GLN A 15 -5.50 26.10 39.07
C GLN A 15 -5.59 26.36 37.56
N GLY A 16 -5.25 27.56 37.10
CA GLY A 16 -5.20 27.90 35.70
C GLY A 16 -4.13 27.11 34.95
N SER A 17 -2.99 26.88 35.58
CA SER A 17 -1.88 26.11 35.01
C SER A 17 -2.27 24.65 34.79
N ILE A 18 -2.94 24.00 35.77
CA ILE A 18 -3.38 22.61 35.65
C ILE A 18 -4.39 22.40 34.52
N VAL A 19 -5.34 23.31 34.36
CA VAL A 19 -6.33 23.23 33.28
C VAL A 19 -5.66 23.36 31.93
N LEU A 20 -4.70 24.27 31.78
CA LEU A 20 -3.94 24.43 30.54
C LEU A 20 -3.17 23.16 30.17
N TRP A 21 -2.48 22.56 31.13
CA TRP A 21 -1.78 21.28 30.93
C TRP A 21 -2.73 20.14 30.57
N ALA A 22 -3.90 20.07 31.18
CA ALA A 22 -4.91 19.06 30.88
C ALA A 22 -5.44 19.22 29.43
N VAL A 23 -5.69 20.43 28.98
CA VAL A 23 -6.16 20.72 27.61
C VAL A 23 -5.09 20.37 26.59
N ILE A 24 -3.84 20.76 26.82
CA ILE A 24 -2.71 20.44 25.94
C ILE A 24 -2.52 18.91 25.89
N GLY A 25 -2.58 18.24 27.03
CA GLY A 25 -2.45 16.79 27.12
C GLY A 25 -3.58 16.05 26.37
N ALA A 26 -4.83 16.48 26.54
CA ALA A 26 -5.97 15.93 25.83
C ALA A 26 -5.83 16.11 24.32
N PHE A 27 -5.41 17.29 23.89
CA PHE A 27 -5.18 17.56 22.47
C PHE A 27 -4.04 16.69 21.89
N ALA A 28 -2.95 16.53 22.61
CA ALA A 28 -1.84 15.66 22.21
C ALA A 28 -2.29 14.19 22.07
N LEU A 29 -3.13 13.70 22.99
CA LEU A 29 -3.70 12.35 22.90
C LEU A 29 -4.60 12.20 21.69
N LEU A 30 -5.44 13.19 21.35
CA LEU A 30 -6.27 13.16 20.17
C LEU A 30 -5.42 13.10 18.87
N LEU A 31 -4.33 13.86 18.81
CA LEU A 31 -3.40 13.80 17.68
C LEU A 31 -2.74 12.41 17.57
N CYS A 32 -2.31 11.82 18.67
CA CYS A 32 -1.74 10.48 18.68
C CYS A 32 -2.74 9.42 18.21
N LEU A 33 -3.99 9.47 18.66
CA LEU A 33 -5.06 8.59 18.20
C LEU A 33 -5.33 8.77 16.70
N GLY A 34 -5.38 10.02 16.24
CA GLY A 34 -5.53 10.35 14.82
C GLY A 34 -4.42 9.73 13.97
N LEU A 35 -3.17 9.84 14.42
CA LEU A 35 -2.03 9.25 13.72
C LEU A 35 -2.10 7.72 13.63
N VAL A 36 -2.54 7.05 14.68
CA VAL A 36 -2.72 5.58 14.69
C VAL A 36 -3.82 5.15 13.73
N VAL A 37 -4.99 5.82 13.77
CA VAL A 37 -6.14 5.47 12.92
C VAL A 37 -5.82 5.73 11.46
N ASP A 38 -5.31 6.91 11.13
CA ASP A 38 -5.03 7.29 9.74
C ASP A 38 -3.79 6.60 9.19
N GLY A 39 -2.78 6.36 10.04
CA GLY A 39 -1.60 5.57 9.68
C GLY A 39 -1.96 4.12 9.33
N GLY A 40 -2.81 3.49 10.12
CA GLY A 40 -3.34 2.15 9.86
C GLY A 40 -4.18 2.10 8.57
N GLY A 41 -5.05 3.08 8.36
CA GLY A 41 -5.86 3.19 7.14
C GLY A 41 -5.03 3.36 5.86
N LYS A 42 -4.02 4.21 5.91
CA LYS A 42 -3.07 4.41 4.80
C LYS A 42 -2.27 3.14 4.50
N LEU A 43 -1.81 2.44 5.55
CA LEU A 43 -1.09 1.18 5.38
C LEU A 43 -1.98 0.12 4.73
N HIS A 44 -3.25 0.03 5.13
CA HIS A 44 -4.21 -0.89 4.53
C HIS A 44 -4.45 -0.58 3.04
N ALA A 45 -4.63 0.70 2.69
CA ALA A 45 -4.76 1.11 1.28
C ALA A 45 -3.51 0.76 0.46
N LYS A 46 -2.32 0.92 1.05
CA LYS A 46 -1.06 0.51 0.41
C LYS A 46 -0.98 -1.00 0.21
N GLN A 47 -1.37 -1.79 1.20
CA GLN A 47 -1.41 -3.25 1.10
C GLN A 47 -2.37 -3.72 0.00
N GLN A 48 -3.56 -3.11 -0.10
CA GLN A 48 -4.51 -3.41 -1.18
C GLN A 48 -3.92 -3.07 -2.56
N ALA A 49 -3.31 -1.90 -2.71
CA ALA A 49 -2.63 -1.54 -3.96
C ALA A 49 -1.54 -2.56 -4.31
N GLN A 50 -0.74 -2.97 -3.33
CA GLN A 50 0.32 -3.95 -3.52
C GLN A 50 -0.23 -5.32 -3.94
N LEU A 51 -1.27 -5.81 -3.28
CA LEU A 51 -1.92 -7.08 -3.62
C LEU A 51 -2.48 -7.07 -5.05
N VAL A 52 -3.12 -5.99 -5.47
CA VAL A 52 -3.64 -5.87 -6.84
C VAL A 52 -2.50 -5.88 -7.88
N ALA A 53 -1.37 -5.23 -7.59
CA ALA A 53 -0.20 -5.27 -8.46
C ALA A 53 0.36 -6.70 -8.59
N GLU A 54 0.46 -7.43 -7.47
CA GLU A 54 0.96 -8.81 -7.43
C GLU A 54 0.02 -9.78 -8.15
N GLU A 55 -1.29 -9.63 -8.00
CA GLU A 55 -2.26 -10.46 -8.70
C GLU A 55 -2.27 -10.17 -10.20
N ALA A 56 -2.15 -8.91 -10.62
CA ALA A 56 -1.98 -8.56 -12.02
C ALA A 56 -0.68 -9.15 -12.60
N ALA A 57 0.41 -9.15 -11.82
CA ALA A 57 1.67 -9.80 -12.19
C ALA A 57 1.51 -11.32 -12.33
N ARG A 58 0.71 -11.94 -11.47
CA ARG A 58 0.38 -13.36 -11.55
C ARG A 58 -0.45 -13.67 -12.79
N ALA A 59 -1.46 -12.83 -13.11
CA ALA A 59 -2.24 -12.96 -14.34
C ALA A 59 -1.36 -12.86 -15.59
N ALA A 60 -0.42 -11.89 -15.63
CA ALA A 60 0.58 -11.78 -16.68
C ALA A 60 1.42 -13.06 -16.84
N GLY A 61 1.90 -13.61 -15.72
CA GLY A 61 2.73 -14.83 -15.71
C GLY A 61 1.99 -16.10 -16.17
N GLN A 62 0.65 -16.09 -16.11
CA GLN A 62 -0.19 -17.20 -16.57
C GLN A 62 -0.61 -17.10 -18.04
N ALA A 63 -0.28 -16.01 -18.71
CA ALA A 63 -0.61 -15.76 -20.12
C ALA A 63 0.25 -16.64 -21.07
N VAL A 64 -0.03 -17.93 -21.06
CA VAL A 64 0.68 -18.95 -21.86
C VAL A 64 0.04 -19.04 -23.25
N ILE A 65 0.88 -19.20 -24.28
CA ILE A 65 0.40 -19.52 -25.64
C ILE A 65 -0.10 -20.97 -25.64
N THR A 66 -1.37 -21.15 -25.41
CA THR A 66 -2.06 -22.45 -25.26
C THR A 66 -1.82 -23.42 -26.44
N PRO A 67 -1.79 -22.99 -27.72
CA PRO A 67 -1.57 -23.91 -28.84
C PRO A 67 -0.17 -24.55 -28.85
N LEU A 68 0.86 -23.84 -28.39
CA LEU A 68 2.23 -24.36 -28.32
C LEU A 68 2.41 -25.26 -27.09
N ALA A 69 1.79 -24.88 -25.99
CA ALA A 69 1.81 -25.69 -24.75
C ALA A 69 1.07 -27.02 -24.94
N ALA A 70 -0.07 -27.02 -25.66
CA ALA A 70 -0.84 -28.22 -25.94
C ALA A 70 -0.11 -29.22 -26.85
N ARG A 71 0.81 -28.74 -27.70
CA ARG A 71 1.64 -29.59 -28.57
C ARG A 71 2.92 -30.09 -27.87
N GLY A 72 3.14 -29.71 -26.61
CA GLY A 72 4.35 -30.09 -25.87
C GLY A 72 5.66 -29.47 -26.39
N THR A 73 5.57 -28.51 -27.32
CA THR A 73 6.74 -27.96 -28.02
C THR A 73 7.49 -26.94 -27.18
N ALA A 74 6.78 -26.06 -26.47
CA ALA A 74 7.35 -25.11 -25.49
C ALA A 74 6.24 -24.43 -24.70
N VAL A 75 6.50 -24.08 -23.45
CA VAL A 75 5.67 -23.19 -22.65
C VAL A 75 6.27 -21.79 -22.76
N VAL A 76 5.81 -21.00 -23.71
CA VAL A 76 6.29 -19.63 -23.96
C VAL A 76 5.20 -18.66 -23.52
N VAL A 77 5.58 -17.70 -22.71
CA VAL A 77 4.73 -16.55 -22.39
C VAL A 77 5.03 -15.44 -23.39
N ASN A 78 4.01 -15.02 -24.12
CA ASN A 78 4.16 -13.87 -25.02
C ASN A 78 4.04 -12.56 -24.19
N PRO A 79 5.06 -11.69 -24.19
CA PRO A 79 5.01 -10.44 -23.43
C PRO A 79 3.79 -9.56 -23.77
N ALA A 80 3.37 -9.51 -25.03
CA ALA A 80 2.20 -8.74 -25.44
C ALA A 80 0.90 -9.32 -24.85
N THR A 81 0.73 -10.63 -24.85
CA THR A 81 -0.42 -11.30 -24.24
C THR A 81 -0.40 -11.13 -22.73
N ALA A 82 0.77 -11.24 -22.10
CA ALA A 82 0.95 -11.02 -20.69
C ALA A 82 0.54 -9.60 -20.25
N MET A 83 0.91 -8.59 -21.03
CA MET A 83 0.47 -7.20 -20.81
C MET A 83 -1.05 -7.05 -20.90
N ILE A 84 -1.68 -7.68 -21.88
CA ILE A 84 -3.14 -7.61 -22.09
C ILE A 84 -3.87 -8.26 -20.91
N GLU A 85 -3.43 -9.43 -20.45
CA GLU A 85 -4.08 -10.12 -19.32
C GLU A 85 -3.86 -9.37 -18.01
N ALA A 86 -2.67 -8.81 -17.76
CA ALA A 86 -2.44 -7.95 -16.60
C ALA A 86 -3.33 -6.70 -16.63
N GLN A 87 -3.42 -6.02 -17.80
CA GLN A 87 -4.25 -4.83 -17.93
C GLN A 87 -5.74 -5.14 -17.81
N LYS A 88 -6.18 -6.27 -18.33
CA LYS A 88 -7.56 -6.75 -18.17
C LYS A 88 -7.90 -7.00 -16.70
N TYR A 89 -6.99 -7.59 -15.93
CA TYR A 89 -7.15 -7.75 -14.50
C TYR A 89 -7.26 -6.40 -13.79
N LEU A 90 -6.35 -5.46 -14.08
CA LEU A 90 -6.37 -4.12 -13.50
C LEU A 90 -7.67 -3.37 -13.82
N ASN A 91 -8.19 -3.51 -15.05
CA ASN A 91 -9.45 -2.87 -15.45
C ASN A 91 -10.70 -3.47 -14.77
N ALA A 92 -10.58 -4.70 -14.24
CA ALA A 92 -11.65 -5.37 -13.48
C ALA A 92 -11.64 -5.01 -11.98
N THR A 93 -10.65 -4.24 -11.52
CA THR A 93 -10.52 -3.81 -10.13
C THR A 93 -10.80 -2.32 -9.99
N ASP A 94 -11.16 -1.88 -8.78
CA ASP A 94 -11.38 -0.46 -8.47
C ASP A 94 -10.06 0.32 -8.34
N ILE A 95 -8.93 -0.39 -8.22
CA ILE A 95 -7.59 0.21 -8.09
C ILE A 95 -6.98 0.37 -9.47
N LYS A 96 -6.74 1.62 -9.86
CA LYS A 96 -6.13 1.93 -11.15
C LYS A 96 -4.67 1.51 -11.20
N GLY A 97 -4.24 0.97 -12.35
CA GLY A 97 -2.87 0.57 -12.55
C GLY A 97 -2.46 0.61 -14.01
N VAL A 98 -1.16 0.57 -14.22
CA VAL A 98 -0.53 0.52 -15.54
C VAL A 98 0.50 -0.59 -15.60
N VAL A 99 0.64 -1.19 -16.78
CA VAL A 99 1.62 -2.22 -17.07
C VAL A 99 2.65 -1.65 -18.03
N VAL A 100 3.92 -1.68 -17.65
CA VAL A 100 5.02 -1.12 -18.43
C VAL A 100 6.07 -2.21 -18.69
N PRO A 101 6.46 -2.47 -19.94
CA PRO A 101 7.58 -3.36 -20.25
C PRO A 101 8.89 -2.70 -19.82
N THR A 102 9.66 -3.37 -18.99
CA THR A 102 10.99 -2.91 -18.51
C THR A 102 12.13 -3.67 -19.16
N GLY A 103 11.82 -4.71 -19.94
CA GLY A 103 12.78 -5.49 -20.71
C GLY A 103 12.07 -6.44 -21.67
N PRO A 104 12.82 -7.26 -22.41
CA PRO A 104 12.24 -8.18 -23.41
C PRO A 104 11.21 -9.14 -22.83
N ASN A 105 11.44 -9.60 -21.60
CA ASN A 105 10.60 -10.56 -20.89
C ASN A 105 10.29 -10.14 -19.46
N THR A 106 10.35 -8.84 -19.16
CA THR A 106 10.06 -8.29 -17.84
C THR A 106 9.03 -7.18 -17.93
N LEU A 107 8.03 -7.25 -17.06
CA LEU A 107 7.00 -6.24 -16.91
C LEU A 107 7.04 -5.64 -15.51
N LEU A 108 6.82 -4.34 -15.42
CA LEU A 108 6.56 -3.61 -14.20
C LEU A 108 5.08 -3.26 -14.16
N ILE A 109 4.43 -3.62 -13.09
CA ILE A 109 3.04 -3.28 -12.84
C ILE A 109 3.02 -2.28 -11.70
N THR A 110 2.38 -1.15 -11.92
CA THR A 110 2.24 -0.09 -10.93
C THR A 110 0.76 0.17 -10.71
N THR A 111 0.32 0.12 -9.48
CA THR A 111 -1.06 0.43 -9.08
C THR A 111 -1.09 1.65 -8.19
N THR A 112 -2.19 2.38 -8.23
CA THR A 112 -2.38 3.61 -7.47
C THR A 112 -3.71 3.54 -6.73
N ALA A 113 -3.66 3.70 -5.42
CA ALA A 113 -4.84 3.83 -4.58
C ALA A 113 -4.80 5.16 -3.82
N HIS A 114 -5.98 5.64 -3.42
CA HIS A 114 -6.15 6.89 -2.71
C HIS A 114 -6.65 6.61 -1.30
N TYR A 115 -6.08 7.31 -0.33
CA TYR A 115 -6.50 7.25 1.06
C TYR A 115 -6.90 8.64 1.55
N THR A 116 -8.14 8.79 2.03
CA THR A 116 -8.62 10.02 2.66
C THR A 116 -8.52 9.88 4.17
N PRO A 117 -7.67 10.69 4.86
CA PRO A 117 -7.54 10.66 6.31
C PRO A 117 -8.87 10.98 6.98
N LYS A 118 -9.23 10.21 8.03
CA LYS A 118 -10.48 10.36 8.77
C LYS A 118 -10.36 11.35 9.92
N VAL A 119 -9.27 11.27 10.67
CA VAL A 119 -9.04 12.11 11.87
C VAL A 119 -8.17 13.31 11.51
N LEU A 120 -7.05 13.07 10.83
CA LEU A 120 -6.13 14.13 10.41
C LEU A 120 -6.72 15.00 9.29
N GLY A 121 -7.75 14.50 8.58
CA GLY A 121 -8.54 15.29 7.63
C GLY A 121 -9.23 16.48 8.28
N LEU A 122 -9.60 16.38 9.57
CA LEU A 122 -10.21 17.48 10.33
C LEU A 122 -9.26 18.65 10.56
N ILE A 123 -7.96 18.40 10.56
CA ILE A 123 -6.91 19.43 10.70
C ILE A 123 -6.30 19.84 9.35
N GLY A 124 -6.94 19.44 8.23
CA GLY A 124 -6.56 19.87 6.88
C GLY A 124 -5.63 18.95 6.11
N LEU A 125 -5.34 17.72 6.58
CA LEU A 125 -4.64 16.74 5.75
C LEU A 125 -5.58 16.24 4.65
N GLY A 126 -5.20 16.52 3.41
CA GLY A 126 -5.93 16.08 2.22
C GLY A 126 -5.70 14.61 1.87
N GLU A 127 -6.33 14.21 0.78
CA GLU A 127 -6.19 12.87 0.20
C GLU A 127 -4.72 12.52 -0.08
N GLN A 128 -4.34 11.29 0.23
CA GLN A 128 -2.99 10.79 0.05
C GLN A 128 -2.98 9.65 -0.96
N THR A 129 -2.04 9.71 -1.89
CA THR A 129 -1.83 8.65 -2.88
C THR A 129 -0.86 7.61 -2.34
N VAL A 130 -1.19 6.35 -2.51
CA VAL A 130 -0.34 5.20 -2.21
C VAL A 130 -0.14 4.35 -3.45
N VAL A 131 1.04 3.78 -3.59
CA VAL A 131 1.44 3.03 -4.78
C VAL A 131 1.83 1.62 -4.39
N GLY A 132 1.33 0.63 -5.16
CA GLY A 132 1.79 -0.74 -5.17
C GLY A 132 2.60 -1.01 -6.43
N THR A 133 3.60 -1.87 -6.36
CA THR A 133 4.43 -2.24 -7.51
C THR A 133 4.73 -3.73 -7.51
N ALA A 134 4.68 -4.36 -8.69
CA ALA A 134 5.09 -5.73 -8.86
C ALA A 134 5.93 -5.90 -10.13
N HIS A 135 6.96 -6.72 -10.04
CA HIS A 135 7.79 -7.11 -11.17
C HIS A 135 7.46 -8.54 -11.56
N VAL A 136 7.28 -8.79 -12.84
CA VAL A 136 7.12 -10.15 -13.36
C VAL A 136 8.20 -10.43 -14.40
N ASN A 137 8.87 -11.57 -14.25
CA ASN A 137 9.77 -12.11 -15.23
C ASN A 137 9.07 -13.27 -15.95
N LEU A 138 8.89 -13.11 -17.25
CA LEU A 138 8.19 -14.07 -18.10
C LEU A 138 9.10 -15.22 -18.59
N ASN A 139 10.39 -15.19 -18.23
CA ASN A 139 11.29 -16.30 -18.51
C ASN A 139 10.96 -17.46 -17.56
N ARG A 140 10.29 -18.47 -18.06
CA ARG A 140 10.23 -19.77 -17.37
C ARG A 140 11.55 -20.47 -17.58
N THR A 141 12.44 -20.39 -16.61
CA THR A 141 13.57 -21.32 -16.54
C THR A 141 13.02 -22.71 -16.22
N ASN A 142 13.09 -23.60 -17.17
CA ASN A 142 12.92 -25.05 -16.96
C ASN A 142 14.07 -25.61 -16.10
N THR A 143 14.32 -25.01 -14.95
CA THR A 143 15.37 -25.48 -14.01
C THR A 143 14.80 -26.53 -13.05
N GLY A 144 13.85 -27.31 -13.50
CA GLY A 144 13.19 -28.33 -12.68
C GLY A 144 13.06 -29.69 -13.32
N ALA A 145 13.61 -29.91 -14.51
CA ALA A 145 13.54 -31.21 -15.15
C ALA A 145 14.96 -31.69 -15.48
N GLY A 146 15.54 -32.48 -14.63
CA GLY A 146 16.66 -33.26 -15.06
C GLY A 146 17.85 -33.35 -14.14
N ALA A 147 17.64 -33.72 -12.93
CA ALA A 147 18.69 -34.40 -12.16
C ALA A 147 18.06 -35.52 -11.31
N ILE A 148 17.22 -36.33 -11.95
CA ILE A 148 16.86 -37.60 -11.37
C ILE A 148 17.53 -38.66 -12.25
N GLY A 149 18.69 -39.11 -11.80
CA GLY A 149 19.27 -40.42 -12.15
C GLY A 149 19.95 -40.49 -13.49
N ALA A 150 21.24 -40.31 -13.48
CA ALA A 150 22.10 -41.14 -14.29
C ALA A 150 22.81 -42.14 -13.35
N PRO A 151 22.80 -43.46 -13.65
CA PRO A 151 23.50 -44.47 -12.89
C PRO A 151 25.01 -44.28 -12.91
#